data_d12d58bd1666ace49cd02b38fd42f487
#
_entry.id   d12d58bd1666ace49cd02b38fd42f487
#
_cell.length_a   1.000
_cell.length_b   1.000
_cell.length_c   1.000
_cell.angle_alpha   90.00
_cell.angle_beta   90.00
_cell.angle_gamma   90.00
#
_symmetry.space_group_name_H-M   'P 1'
#
loop_
_entity.id
_entity.type
_entity.pdbx_description
1 polymer ?
#
loop_
_entity_poly.entity_id
_entity_poly.type
_entity_poly.pdbx_seq_one_letter_code
_entity_poly.pdbx_strand_id
1 'polypeptide(L)'
;MSNDTAGAPPCAAPDFHPRKPKLALPKLACDTHAHILGPIAKYAYSPARVYTPPDCLLDDYRKMLNTLGVERAVLVQPSVYGSDNTVMLAAMKTGGANFRGVAVVENNISDTELKQLNTAGVRGVRVNIVDVKDRKPGTLPMAELTALAKRIAPLDWHMEFLMHCDEFPDLDRSFANFPVDIVLGHLGYMKTSLGVTNAGFQALLRLMKAGKAWVKFTGPYRISGEALPHGDTIAMAH
;
A
#
# COMPACT_ATOMS: atom_id res chain seq x y z
N MET A 1 10.51 33.18 -0.52
CA MET A 1 9.14 32.65 -0.36
C MET A 1 9.25 31.48 0.58
N SER A 2 8.84 31.65 1.83
CA SER A 2 8.87 30.62 2.85
C SER A 2 7.86 29.54 2.46
N ASN A 3 8.34 28.33 2.14
CA ASN A 3 7.50 27.15 2.00
C ASN A 3 6.88 26.88 3.37
N ASP A 4 5.63 27.32 3.53
CA ASP A 4 4.82 27.04 4.70
C ASP A 4 4.45 25.53 4.68
N THR A 5 5.36 24.71 5.23
CA THR A 5 5.16 23.27 5.47
C THR A 5 4.43 23.02 6.80
N ALA A 6 3.92 24.07 7.41
CA ALA A 6 3.24 24.07 8.70
C ALA A 6 1.80 23.58 8.55
N GLY A 7 1.54 22.27 8.62
CA GLY A 7 0.15 21.84 8.60
C GLY A 7 -0.07 20.34 8.85
N ALA A 8 0.73 19.46 8.27
CA ALA A 8 0.53 18.03 8.43
C ALA A 8 1.33 17.50 9.65
N PRO A 9 0.71 16.79 10.60
CA PRO A 9 1.35 16.33 11.82
C PRO A 9 2.51 15.37 11.54
N PRO A 10 3.56 15.34 12.38
CA PRO A 10 4.62 14.37 12.25
C PRO A 10 4.11 12.96 12.56
N CYS A 11 4.71 11.95 11.97
CA CYS A 11 4.51 10.56 12.36
C CYS A 11 5.78 9.97 13.00
N ALA A 12 5.62 8.87 13.74
CA ALA A 12 6.72 8.20 14.39
C ALA A 12 7.73 7.65 13.36
N ALA A 13 9.01 7.66 13.74
CA ALA A 13 10.07 7.01 12.97
C ALA A 13 9.95 5.48 13.05
N PRO A 14 10.51 4.74 12.07
CA PRO A 14 10.67 3.30 12.20
C PRO A 14 11.74 2.96 13.25
N ASP A 15 11.77 1.70 13.67
CA ASP A 15 12.88 1.20 14.48
C ASP A 15 14.15 1.05 13.62
N PHE A 16 15.10 1.95 13.79
CA PHE A 16 16.40 1.90 13.10
C PHE A 16 17.36 0.83 13.65
N HIS A 17 16.94 0.13 14.72
CA HIS A 17 17.73 -0.92 15.39
C HIS A 17 16.95 -2.25 15.45
N PRO A 18 16.51 -2.79 14.29
CA PRO A 18 15.72 -4.01 14.28
C PRO A 18 16.49 -5.17 14.88
N ARG A 19 15.78 -6.04 15.58
CA ARG A 19 16.35 -7.25 16.20
C ARG A 19 16.13 -8.46 15.32
N LYS A 20 17.12 -9.36 15.27
CA LYS A 20 16.98 -10.63 14.54
C LYS A 20 15.79 -11.43 15.12
N PRO A 21 14.86 -11.90 14.29
CA PRO A 21 13.76 -12.72 14.75
C PRO A 21 14.22 -14.11 15.16
N LYS A 22 13.46 -14.76 16.04
CA LYS A 22 13.68 -16.18 16.37
C LYS A 22 13.31 -17.11 15.22
N LEU A 23 12.31 -16.70 14.40
CA LEU A 23 11.88 -17.42 13.22
C LEU A 23 12.86 -17.18 12.07
N ALA A 24 13.37 -18.25 11.47
CA ALA A 24 14.09 -18.17 10.21
C ALA A 24 13.09 -18.13 9.05
N LEU A 25 13.19 -17.09 8.25
CA LEU A 25 12.35 -16.96 7.06
C LEU A 25 12.85 -17.88 5.92
N PRO A 26 11.95 -18.38 5.07
CA PRO A 26 12.36 -19.18 3.92
C PRO A 26 13.14 -18.31 2.91
N LYS A 27 13.92 -18.97 2.06
CA LYS A 27 14.58 -18.31 0.93
C LYS A 27 13.52 -17.59 0.07
N LEU A 28 13.92 -16.44 -0.48
CA LEU A 28 13.05 -15.59 -1.29
C LEU A 28 11.83 -15.01 -0.55
N ALA A 29 11.86 -14.99 0.78
CA ALA A 29 10.87 -14.23 1.55
C ALA A 29 10.78 -12.81 1.03
N CYS A 30 9.56 -12.27 0.98
CA CYS A 30 9.28 -10.96 0.41
C CYS A 30 8.50 -10.08 1.39
N ASP A 31 9.04 -8.89 1.69
CA ASP A 31 8.23 -7.83 2.28
C ASP A 31 7.35 -7.22 1.19
N THR A 32 6.04 -7.32 1.35
CA THR A 32 5.09 -6.91 0.31
C THR A 32 4.57 -5.48 0.48
N HIS A 33 5.02 -4.73 1.50
CA HIS A 33 4.55 -3.37 1.72
C HIS A 33 5.55 -2.53 2.53
N ALA A 34 6.38 -1.77 1.84
CA ALA A 34 7.26 -0.80 2.46
C ALA A 34 7.25 0.53 1.71
N HIS A 35 7.65 1.59 2.39
CA HIS A 35 7.82 2.93 1.83
C HIS A 35 9.27 3.38 2.01
N ILE A 36 9.82 4.06 0.99
CA ILE A 36 11.06 4.81 1.12
C ILE A 36 10.70 6.29 1.17
N LEU A 37 11.27 7.01 2.12
CA LEU A 37 10.95 8.39 2.42
C LEU A 37 12.24 9.21 2.55
N GLY A 38 12.33 10.30 1.81
CA GLY A 38 13.48 11.20 1.86
C GLY A 38 14.64 10.82 0.93
N PRO A 39 15.78 11.51 1.07
CA PRO A 39 15.93 12.64 1.99
C PRO A 39 15.08 13.84 1.57
N ILE A 40 14.40 14.47 2.54
CA ILE A 40 13.49 15.61 2.30
C ILE A 40 14.19 16.80 1.64
N ALA A 41 15.49 16.95 1.89
CA ALA A 41 16.30 17.97 1.25
C ALA A 41 16.37 17.82 -0.29
N LYS A 42 16.12 16.61 -0.81
CA LYS A 42 16.16 16.30 -2.25
C LYS A 42 14.77 16.06 -2.83
N TYR A 43 13.88 15.47 -2.07
CA TYR A 43 12.54 15.05 -2.52
C TYR A 43 11.48 15.69 -1.63
N ALA A 44 10.88 16.77 -2.13
CA ALA A 44 9.85 17.49 -1.40
C ALA A 44 8.57 16.66 -1.28
N TYR A 45 7.94 16.70 -0.11
CA TYR A 45 6.62 16.11 0.08
C TYR A 45 5.52 16.94 -0.58
N SER A 46 4.46 16.29 -0.99
CA SER A 46 3.25 16.94 -1.51
C SER A 46 2.67 17.92 -0.47
N PRO A 47 2.25 19.12 -0.87
CA PRO A 47 1.55 20.04 0.01
C PRO A 47 0.19 19.49 0.49
N ALA A 48 -0.39 18.55 -0.24
CA ALA A 48 -1.67 17.90 0.10
C ALA A 48 -1.51 16.70 1.05
N ARG A 49 -0.30 16.42 1.54
CA ARG A 49 -0.07 15.31 2.49
C ARG A 49 -0.85 15.50 3.80
N VAL A 50 -1.28 14.40 4.39
CA VAL A 50 -2.02 14.38 5.67
C VAL A 50 -1.14 14.08 6.89
N TYR A 51 0.14 13.73 6.67
CA TYR A 51 1.17 13.56 7.72
C TYR A 51 2.55 13.91 7.16
N THR A 52 3.51 14.16 8.05
CA THR A 52 4.91 14.44 7.69
C THR A 52 5.81 13.37 8.31
N PRO A 53 6.32 12.41 7.51
CA PRO A 53 7.22 11.39 8.02
C PRO A 53 8.66 11.91 8.16
N PRO A 54 9.47 11.32 9.04
CA PRO A 54 10.92 11.50 9.02
C PRO A 54 11.52 10.82 7.78
N ASP A 55 12.77 11.12 7.49
CA ASP A 55 13.54 10.36 6.49
C ASP A 55 13.65 8.89 6.89
N CYS A 56 13.32 7.99 5.96
CA CYS A 56 13.42 6.54 6.08
C CYS A 56 14.04 6.03 4.79
N LEU A 57 15.37 6.01 4.76
CA LEU A 57 16.12 5.84 3.53
C LEU A 57 16.23 4.37 3.12
N LEU A 58 16.63 4.13 1.88
CA LEU A 58 16.82 2.79 1.35
C LEU A 58 17.83 1.96 2.16
N ASP A 59 18.89 2.58 2.67
CA ASP A 59 19.92 1.85 3.43
C ASP A 59 19.38 1.41 4.81
N ASP A 60 18.55 2.23 5.46
CA ASP A 60 17.85 1.84 6.69
C ASP A 60 16.91 0.65 6.43
N TYR A 61 16.18 0.71 5.34
CA TYR A 61 15.28 -0.37 4.94
C TYR A 61 16.04 -1.66 4.61
N ARG A 62 17.16 -1.57 3.88
CA ARG A 62 18.02 -2.73 3.61
C ARG A 62 18.60 -3.34 4.89
N LYS A 63 19.02 -2.51 5.84
CA LYS A 63 19.47 -2.98 7.15
C LYS A 63 18.38 -3.80 7.84
N MET A 64 17.15 -3.33 7.80
CA MET A 64 16.00 -4.04 8.35
C MET A 64 15.76 -5.37 7.62
N LEU A 65 15.69 -5.38 6.28
CA LEU A 65 15.51 -6.59 5.49
C LEU A 65 16.59 -7.63 5.79
N ASN A 66 17.86 -7.23 5.82
CA ASN A 66 19.00 -8.10 6.13
C ASN A 66 18.90 -8.69 7.55
N THR A 67 18.49 -7.87 8.53
CA THR A 67 18.32 -8.31 9.92
C THR A 67 17.21 -9.36 10.05
N LEU A 68 16.13 -9.20 9.28
CA LEU A 68 14.98 -10.12 9.27
C LEU A 68 15.21 -11.36 8.38
N GLY A 69 16.19 -11.33 7.48
CA GLY A 69 16.43 -12.39 6.50
C GLY A 69 15.43 -12.34 5.32
N VAL A 70 14.95 -11.15 4.96
CA VAL A 70 14.04 -10.91 3.82
C VAL A 70 14.87 -10.53 2.60
N GLU A 71 14.66 -11.25 1.48
CA GLU A 71 15.47 -11.08 0.27
C GLU A 71 14.79 -10.19 -0.78
N ARG A 72 13.45 -10.13 -0.78
CA ARG A 72 12.69 -9.40 -1.80
C ARG A 72 11.79 -8.35 -1.17
N ALA A 73 11.46 -7.32 -1.94
CA ALA A 73 10.59 -6.25 -1.47
C ALA A 73 9.66 -5.72 -2.55
N VAL A 74 8.46 -5.31 -2.13
CA VAL A 74 7.55 -4.49 -2.92
C VAL A 74 7.46 -3.12 -2.26
N LEU A 75 8.01 -2.12 -2.94
CA LEU A 75 7.90 -0.74 -2.52
C LEU A 75 6.56 -0.17 -2.98
N VAL A 76 5.81 0.37 -2.07
CA VAL A 76 4.50 0.99 -2.35
C VAL A 76 4.67 2.49 -2.30
N GLN A 77 4.14 3.20 -3.27
CA GLN A 77 4.17 4.67 -3.30
C GLN A 77 3.41 5.24 -2.08
N PRO A 78 4.06 6.01 -1.19
CA PRO A 78 3.36 6.63 -0.07
C PRO A 78 2.58 7.88 -0.51
N SER A 79 1.46 8.16 0.18
CA SER A 79 0.59 9.30 -0.14
C SER A 79 1.27 10.66 -0.01
N VAL A 80 2.33 10.75 0.78
CA VAL A 80 3.09 12.00 1.00
C VAL A 80 3.79 12.54 -0.24
N TYR A 81 3.96 11.76 -1.29
CA TYR A 81 4.48 12.22 -2.58
C TYR A 81 3.41 12.32 -3.67
N GLY A 82 2.15 11.98 -3.36
CA GLY A 82 1.10 11.92 -4.39
C GLY A 82 1.47 10.97 -5.52
N SER A 83 1.37 11.44 -6.77
CA SER A 83 1.71 10.68 -7.98
C SER A 83 3.19 10.80 -8.42
N ASP A 84 4.03 11.50 -7.66
CA ASP A 84 5.47 11.56 -7.92
C ASP A 84 6.18 10.30 -7.40
N ASN A 85 6.38 9.32 -8.26
CA ASN A 85 6.99 8.03 -7.93
C ASN A 85 8.54 8.06 -7.91
N THR A 86 9.18 9.23 -8.02
CA THR A 86 10.62 9.37 -8.21
C THR A 86 11.43 8.67 -7.12
N VAL A 87 11.07 8.85 -5.85
CA VAL A 87 11.78 8.22 -4.71
C VAL A 87 11.71 6.70 -4.77
N MET A 88 10.51 6.16 -5.00
CA MET A 88 10.29 4.73 -5.12
C MET A 88 11.08 4.13 -6.28
N LEU A 89 11.02 4.76 -7.45
CA LEU A 89 11.74 4.29 -8.65
C LEU A 89 13.26 4.34 -8.48
N ALA A 90 13.80 5.38 -7.84
CA ALA A 90 15.22 5.46 -7.51
C ALA A 90 15.66 4.33 -6.56
N ALA A 91 14.85 4.03 -5.54
CA ALA A 91 15.10 2.94 -4.62
C ALA A 91 15.03 1.58 -5.32
N MET A 92 14.05 1.36 -6.19
CA MET A 92 13.92 0.13 -6.99
C MET A 92 15.11 -0.08 -7.91
N LYS A 93 15.57 0.96 -8.60
CA LYS A 93 16.77 0.90 -9.46
C LYS A 93 17.99 0.41 -8.68
N THR A 94 18.17 0.91 -7.47
CA THR A 94 19.28 0.51 -6.58
C THR A 94 19.04 -0.88 -5.97
N GLY A 95 17.80 -1.27 -5.69
CA GLY A 95 17.40 -2.59 -5.19
C GLY A 95 17.54 -3.70 -6.22
N GLY A 96 17.50 -3.36 -7.49
CA GLY A 96 17.67 -4.29 -8.62
C GLY A 96 16.53 -5.30 -8.75
N ALA A 97 16.86 -6.50 -9.24
CA ALA A 97 15.89 -7.54 -9.58
C ALA A 97 15.02 -8.03 -8.42
N ASN A 98 15.44 -7.80 -7.17
CA ASN A 98 14.71 -8.23 -5.99
C ASN A 98 13.63 -7.24 -5.53
N PHE A 99 13.55 -6.06 -6.14
CA PHE A 99 12.58 -5.03 -5.78
C PHE A 99 11.53 -4.87 -6.88
N ARG A 100 10.30 -4.66 -6.46
CA ARG A 100 9.16 -4.31 -7.32
C ARG A 100 8.45 -3.10 -6.73
N GLY A 101 7.60 -2.45 -7.53
CA GLY A 101 6.87 -1.26 -7.11
C GLY A 101 5.37 -1.35 -7.33
N VAL A 102 4.64 -0.63 -6.48
CA VAL A 102 3.22 -0.29 -6.68
C VAL A 102 3.14 1.23 -6.73
N ALA A 103 2.83 1.77 -7.90
CA ALA A 103 2.87 3.21 -8.19
C ALA A 103 1.52 3.88 -7.94
N VAL A 104 1.52 5.18 -7.69
CA VAL A 104 0.33 6.02 -7.83
C VAL A 104 0.41 6.71 -9.17
N VAL A 105 -0.65 6.65 -9.95
CA VAL A 105 -0.73 7.25 -11.28
C VAL A 105 -1.97 8.11 -11.42
N GLU A 106 -1.89 9.14 -12.26
CA GLU A 106 -3.03 9.96 -12.61
C GLU A 106 -3.92 9.24 -13.65
N ASN A 107 -5.21 9.58 -13.68
CA ASN A 107 -6.16 8.95 -14.62
C ASN A 107 -5.78 9.17 -16.09
N ASN A 108 -5.06 10.25 -16.40
CA ASN A 108 -4.61 10.63 -17.74
C ASN A 108 -3.20 10.13 -18.09
N ILE A 109 -2.58 9.28 -17.25
CA ILE A 109 -1.27 8.69 -17.56
C ILE A 109 -1.25 8.09 -18.97
N SER A 110 -0.20 8.34 -19.73
CA SER A 110 -0.05 7.78 -21.09
C SER A 110 0.35 6.30 -21.06
N ASP A 111 0.07 5.58 -22.14
CA ASP A 111 0.51 4.18 -22.28
C ASP A 111 2.03 4.06 -22.38
N THR A 112 2.70 5.10 -22.86
CA THR A 112 4.17 5.18 -22.87
C THR A 112 4.72 5.23 -21.45
N GLU A 113 4.14 6.05 -20.56
CA GLU A 113 4.54 6.12 -19.16
C GLU A 113 4.25 4.82 -18.42
N LEU A 114 3.09 4.17 -18.66
CA LEU A 114 2.79 2.86 -18.10
C LEU A 114 3.84 1.81 -18.50
N LYS A 115 4.26 1.81 -19.76
CA LYS A 115 5.34 0.91 -20.26
C LYS A 115 6.69 1.23 -19.61
N GLN A 116 7.01 2.51 -19.39
CA GLN A 116 8.25 2.91 -18.69
C GLN A 116 8.24 2.43 -17.23
N LEU A 117 7.13 2.62 -16.52
CA LEU A 117 6.95 2.11 -15.15
C LEU A 117 7.07 0.58 -15.10
N ASN A 118 6.47 -0.13 -16.07
CA ASN A 118 6.58 -1.59 -16.17
C ASN A 118 8.03 -2.06 -16.37
N THR A 119 8.77 -1.39 -17.25
CA THR A 119 10.20 -1.65 -17.50
C THR A 119 11.03 -1.38 -16.24
N ALA A 120 10.68 -0.36 -15.46
CA ALA A 120 11.33 -0.05 -14.19
C ALA A 120 11.00 -1.05 -13.05
N GLY A 121 10.08 -2.01 -13.27
CA GLY A 121 9.76 -3.05 -12.31
C GLY A 121 8.47 -2.80 -11.49
N VAL A 122 7.67 -1.80 -11.86
CA VAL A 122 6.32 -1.61 -11.28
C VAL A 122 5.43 -2.77 -11.70
N ARG A 123 4.59 -3.25 -10.78
CA ARG A 123 3.66 -4.39 -10.98
C ARG A 123 2.27 -4.13 -10.47
N GLY A 124 1.95 -2.90 -10.14
CA GLY A 124 0.61 -2.51 -9.71
C GLY A 124 0.44 -1.01 -9.57
N VAL A 125 -0.80 -0.62 -9.40
CA VAL A 125 -1.17 0.76 -9.07
C VAL A 125 -1.85 0.81 -7.71
N ARG A 126 -1.58 1.86 -6.94
CA ARG A 126 -2.21 2.11 -5.65
C ARG A 126 -3.31 3.15 -5.80
N VAL A 127 -4.46 2.83 -5.23
CA VAL A 127 -5.61 3.72 -5.07
C VAL A 127 -5.84 3.95 -3.58
N ASN A 128 -5.64 5.19 -3.12
CA ASN A 128 -5.91 5.57 -1.75
C ASN A 128 -7.24 6.34 -1.72
N ILE A 129 -8.25 5.77 -1.07
CA ILE A 129 -9.55 6.40 -0.89
C ILE A 129 -9.85 6.77 0.57
N VAL A 130 -8.93 6.47 1.49
CA VAL A 130 -9.06 6.83 2.91
C VAL A 130 -8.79 8.33 3.11
N ASP A 131 -7.76 8.85 2.45
CA ASP A 131 -7.29 10.22 2.63
C ASP A 131 -7.96 11.22 1.65
N VAL A 132 -8.99 10.79 0.91
CA VAL A 132 -9.73 11.66 -0.02
C VAL A 132 -10.71 12.52 0.76
N LYS A 133 -10.52 13.84 0.72
CA LYS A 133 -11.45 14.81 1.31
C LYS A 133 -12.80 14.75 0.58
N ASP A 134 -13.87 14.96 1.34
CA ASP A 134 -15.25 15.06 0.80
C ASP A 134 -15.75 13.80 0.07
N ARG A 135 -15.05 12.67 0.19
CA ARG A 135 -15.54 11.39 -0.33
C ARG A 135 -16.77 10.93 0.45
N LYS A 136 -17.83 10.58 -0.27
CA LYS A 136 -18.98 9.91 0.35
C LYS A 136 -18.60 8.50 0.77
N PRO A 137 -18.73 8.11 2.07
CA PRO A 137 -18.48 6.74 2.51
C PRO A 137 -19.22 5.70 1.67
N GLY A 138 -18.66 4.53 1.47
CA GLY A 138 -19.25 3.45 0.69
C GLY A 138 -19.33 3.72 -0.82
N THR A 139 -18.63 4.73 -1.35
CA THR A 139 -18.59 5.02 -2.77
C THR A 139 -17.21 4.86 -3.38
N LEU A 140 -17.18 4.27 -4.59
CA LEU A 140 -15.97 4.11 -5.40
C LEU A 140 -16.22 4.72 -6.78
N PRO A 141 -15.23 5.39 -7.38
CA PRO A 141 -15.32 5.88 -8.76
C PRO A 141 -15.11 4.70 -9.74
N MET A 142 -16.06 3.75 -9.76
CA MET A 142 -15.92 2.48 -10.47
C MET A 142 -15.67 2.64 -11.98
N ALA A 143 -16.17 3.71 -12.61
CA ALA A 143 -15.94 3.95 -14.03
C ALA A 143 -14.44 4.22 -14.31
N GLU A 144 -13.82 5.12 -13.53
CA GLU A 144 -12.42 5.48 -13.63
C GLU A 144 -11.52 4.30 -13.24
N LEU A 145 -11.85 3.62 -12.15
CA LEU A 145 -11.11 2.44 -11.68
C LEU A 145 -11.11 1.34 -12.75
N THR A 146 -12.26 1.06 -13.36
CA THR A 146 -12.40 0.04 -14.41
C THR A 146 -11.65 0.46 -15.69
N ALA A 147 -11.68 1.74 -16.04
CA ALA A 147 -10.95 2.26 -17.19
C ALA A 147 -9.44 2.09 -17.00
N LEU A 148 -8.90 2.46 -15.83
CA LEU A 148 -7.48 2.24 -15.51
C LEU A 148 -7.15 0.75 -15.44
N ALA A 149 -7.99 -0.07 -14.81
CA ALA A 149 -7.80 -1.51 -14.70
C ALA A 149 -7.67 -2.19 -16.09
N LYS A 150 -8.48 -1.81 -17.06
CA LYS A 150 -8.38 -2.32 -18.45
C LYS A 150 -7.04 -1.96 -19.10
N ARG A 151 -6.46 -0.81 -18.77
CA ARG A 151 -5.17 -0.36 -19.34
C ARG A 151 -3.97 -1.05 -18.70
N ILE A 152 -4.06 -1.42 -17.41
CA ILE A 152 -2.99 -2.10 -16.70
C ILE A 152 -3.06 -3.63 -16.81
N ALA A 153 -4.22 -4.20 -17.17
CA ALA A 153 -4.40 -5.63 -17.35
C ALA A 153 -3.41 -6.27 -18.36
N PRO A 154 -3.11 -5.67 -19.54
CA PRO A 154 -2.10 -6.20 -20.46
C PRO A 154 -0.66 -6.19 -19.93
N LEU A 155 -0.41 -5.47 -18.83
CA LEU A 155 0.88 -5.42 -18.14
C LEU A 155 0.99 -6.45 -17.02
N ASP A 156 -0.06 -7.23 -16.79
CA ASP A 156 -0.17 -8.17 -15.67
C ASP A 156 -0.01 -7.48 -14.30
N TRP A 157 -0.60 -6.29 -14.17
CA TRP A 157 -0.58 -5.52 -12.94
C TRP A 157 -1.84 -5.72 -12.13
N HIS A 158 -1.71 -5.63 -10.81
CA HIS A 158 -2.83 -5.58 -9.88
C HIS A 158 -3.18 -4.13 -9.48
N MET A 159 -4.35 -3.96 -8.87
CA MET A 159 -4.74 -2.69 -8.27
C MET A 159 -4.82 -2.83 -6.74
N GLU A 160 -3.99 -2.05 -6.04
CA GLU A 160 -3.91 -2.06 -4.57
C GLU A 160 -4.74 -0.93 -3.98
N PHE A 161 -5.62 -1.27 -3.05
CA PHE A 161 -6.50 -0.32 -2.39
C PHE A 161 -6.10 -0.07 -0.93
N LEU A 162 -6.03 1.20 -0.54
CA LEU A 162 -6.16 1.63 0.83
C LEU A 162 -7.61 2.10 1.01
N MET A 163 -8.43 1.28 1.66
CA MET A 163 -9.85 1.50 1.85
C MET A 163 -10.36 0.80 3.11
N HIS A 164 -11.38 1.36 3.74
CA HIS A 164 -12.11 0.73 4.83
C HIS A 164 -13.12 -0.27 4.24
N CYS A 165 -12.83 -1.59 4.31
CA CYS A 165 -13.70 -2.60 3.70
C CYS A 165 -15.10 -2.65 4.34
N ASP A 166 -15.23 -2.25 5.62
CA ASP A 166 -16.51 -2.17 6.33
C ASP A 166 -17.51 -1.18 5.72
N GLU A 167 -17.04 -0.22 4.94
CA GLU A 167 -17.91 0.69 4.20
C GLU A 167 -18.57 0.05 2.95
N PHE A 168 -18.14 -1.15 2.54
CA PHE A 168 -18.50 -1.76 1.28
C PHE A 168 -19.11 -3.17 1.45
N PRO A 169 -20.36 -3.30 1.93
CA PRO A 169 -21.00 -4.60 2.15
C PRO A 169 -21.21 -5.43 0.87
N ASP A 170 -21.14 -4.78 -0.30
CA ASP A 170 -21.26 -5.40 -1.63
C ASP A 170 -19.93 -5.43 -2.41
N LEU A 171 -18.79 -5.40 -1.72
CA LEU A 171 -17.46 -5.37 -2.33
C LEU A 171 -17.26 -6.53 -3.33
N ASP A 172 -17.70 -7.72 -2.97
CA ASP A 172 -17.62 -8.91 -3.82
C ASP A 172 -18.38 -8.77 -5.13
N ARG A 173 -19.54 -8.11 -5.12
CA ARG A 173 -20.31 -7.82 -6.34
C ARG A 173 -19.65 -6.73 -7.18
N SER A 174 -19.17 -5.67 -6.53
CA SER A 174 -18.53 -4.53 -7.19
C SER A 174 -17.30 -4.95 -7.99
N PHE A 175 -16.53 -5.92 -7.49
CA PHE A 175 -15.29 -6.39 -8.10
C PHE A 175 -15.39 -7.78 -8.76
N ALA A 176 -16.58 -8.40 -8.84
CA ALA A 176 -16.76 -9.74 -9.41
C ALA A 176 -16.16 -9.90 -10.82
N ASN A 177 -16.33 -8.88 -11.67
CA ASN A 177 -15.84 -8.85 -13.06
C ASN A 177 -14.77 -7.77 -13.28
N PHE A 178 -14.05 -7.40 -12.22
CA PHE A 178 -13.01 -6.39 -12.35
C PHE A 178 -11.85 -6.92 -13.20
N PRO A 179 -11.26 -6.10 -14.10
CA PRO A 179 -10.31 -6.59 -15.11
C PRO A 179 -8.99 -7.14 -14.57
N VAL A 180 -8.61 -6.79 -13.35
CA VAL A 180 -7.36 -7.20 -12.69
C VAL A 180 -7.64 -7.66 -11.27
N ASP A 181 -6.72 -8.42 -10.69
CA ASP A 181 -6.76 -8.75 -9.27
C ASP A 181 -6.66 -7.48 -8.42
N ILE A 182 -7.35 -7.48 -7.28
CA ILE A 182 -7.26 -6.41 -6.30
C ILE A 182 -6.48 -6.86 -5.06
N VAL A 183 -5.79 -5.91 -4.45
CA VAL A 183 -5.06 -6.12 -3.19
C VAL A 183 -5.56 -5.12 -2.16
N LEU A 184 -6.00 -5.56 -1.00
CA LEU A 184 -6.34 -4.68 0.11
C LEU A 184 -5.21 -4.66 1.14
N GLY A 185 -4.75 -3.46 1.48
CA GLY A 185 -3.77 -3.25 2.53
C GLY A 185 -4.36 -3.43 3.93
N HIS A 186 -3.50 -3.75 4.90
CA HIS A 186 -3.81 -3.63 6.33
C HIS A 186 -5.08 -4.37 6.79
N LEU A 187 -5.22 -5.65 6.40
CA LEU A 187 -6.39 -6.49 6.76
C LEU A 187 -7.74 -5.84 6.35
N GLY A 188 -7.77 -5.17 5.17
CA GLY A 188 -8.95 -4.46 4.71
C GLY A 188 -9.20 -3.13 5.43
N TYR A 189 -8.27 -2.70 6.29
CA TYR A 189 -8.26 -1.43 7.04
C TYR A 189 -9.52 -1.21 7.89
N MET A 190 -10.16 -2.28 8.32
CA MET A 190 -11.33 -2.27 9.20
C MET A 190 -10.89 -2.32 10.67
N LYS A 191 -11.52 -1.55 11.54
CA LYS A 191 -11.27 -1.63 12.99
C LYS A 191 -11.68 -3.00 13.53
N THR A 192 -10.82 -3.60 14.35
CA THR A 192 -11.06 -4.91 15.00
C THR A 192 -12.33 -4.95 15.82
N SER A 193 -12.72 -3.80 16.43
CA SER A 193 -13.95 -3.65 17.22
C SER A 193 -15.25 -3.88 16.45
N LEU A 194 -15.21 -3.82 15.10
CA LEU A 194 -16.38 -4.11 14.25
C LEU A 194 -16.64 -5.62 14.10
N GLY A 195 -15.65 -6.45 14.44
CA GLY A 195 -15.74 -7.90 14.41
C GLY A 195 -15.75 -8.51 13.02
N VAL A 196 -15.36 -9.78 12.94
CA VAL A 196 -15.24 -10.52 11.66
C VAL A 196 -16.57 -10.77 10.96
N THR A 197 -17.70 -10.62 11.65
CA THR A 197 -19.06 -10.76 11.08
C THR A 197 -19.54 -9.51 10.36
N ASN A 198 -18.75 -8.42 10.36
CA ASN A 198 -19.07 -7.21 9.61
C ASN A 198 -19.34 -7.51 8.13
N ALA A 199 -20.39 -6.93 7.55
CA ALA A 199 -20.86 -7.25 6.19
C ALA A 199 -19.80 -6.98 5.11
N GLY A 200 -19.04 -5.87 5.24
CA GLY A 200 -17.97 -5.51 4.29
C GLY A 200 -16.77 -6.46 4.42
N PHE A 201 -16.40 -6.85 5.64
CA PHE A 201 -15.35 -7.85 5.84
C PHE A 201 -15.75 -9.21 5.27
N GLN A 202 -17.01 -9.64 5.47
CA GLN A 202 -17.53 -10.86 4.86
C GLN A 202 -17.56 -10.78 3.32
N ALA A 203 -17.87 -9.63 2.73
CA ALA A 203 -17.78 -9.42 1.29
C ALA A 203 -16.34 -9.55 0.78
N LEU A 204 -15.36 -9.02 1.52
CA LEU A 204 -13.94 -9.20 1.23
C LEU A 204 -13.54 -10.67 1.25
N LEU A 205 -13.97 -11.44 2.27
CA LEU A 205 -13.68 -12.88 2.36
C LEU A 205 -14.29 -13.66 1.18
N ARG A 206 -15.53 -13.31 0.75
CA ARG A 206 -16.14 -13.94 -0.45
C ARG A 206 -15.33 -13.63 -1.72
N LEU A 207 -14.84 -12.40 -1.86
CA LEU A 207 -14.02 -12.00 -2.99
C LEU A 207 -12.67 -12.74 -3.02
N MET A 208 -12.03 -12.88 -1.85
CA MET A 208 -10.81 -13.68 -1.69
C MET A 208 -11.06 -15.15 -2.04
N LYS A 209 -12.16 -15.75 -1.55
CA LYS A 209 -12.54 -17.12 -1.87
C LYS A 209 -12.78 -17.34 -3.36
N ALA A 210 -13.26 -16.31 -4.07
CA ALA A 210 -13.41 -16.32 -5.53
C ALA A 210 -12.09 -16.16 -6.29
N GLY A 211 -10.95 -15.98 -5.60
CA GLY A 211 -9.63 -15.78 -6.21
C GLY A 211 -9.45 -14.41 -6.87
N LYS A 212 -10.24 -13.40 -6.48
CA LYS A 212 -10.23 -12.06 -7.07
C LYS A 212 -9.56 -10.99 -6.20
N ALA A 213 -9.26 -11.34 -4.96
CA ALA A 213 -8.62 -10.41 -4.02
C ALA A 213 -7.52 -11.08 -3.20
N TRP A 214 -6.54 -10.27 -2.86
CA TRP A 214 -5.47 -10.56 -1.91
C TRP A 214 -5.54 -9.57 -0.76
N VAL A 215 -5.13 -10.00 0.43
CA VAL A 215 -5.07 -9.13 1.61
C VAL A 215 -3.65 -9.13 2.16
N LYS A 216 -3.12 -7.94 2.45
CA LYS A 216 -1.83 -7.80 3.12
C LYS A 216 -2.02 -7.82 4.64
N PHE A 217 -1.34 -8.74 5.31
CA PHE A 217 -1.28 -8.82 6.77
C PHE A 217 -0.26 -7.80 7.32
N THR A 218 -0.55 -6.53 7.12
CA THR A 218 0.31 -5.41 7.49
C THR A 218 -0.45 -4.41 8.35
N GLY A 219 0.25 -3.57 9.09
CA GLY A 219 -0.31 -2.43 9.82
C GLY A 219 -1.34 -2.78 10.90
N PRO A 220 -1.16 -3.83 11.72
CA PRO A 220 -2.12 -4.15 12.78
C PRO A 220 -2.34 -2.98 13.74
N TYR A 221 -1.32 -2.17 14.01
CA TYR A 221 -1.40 -0.96 14.82
C TYR A 221 -2.38 0.11 14.29
N ARG A 222 -2.77 0.03 13.00
CA ARG A 222 -3.74 0.97 12.39
C ARG A 222 -5.18 0.62 12.69
N ILE A 223 -5.46 -0.65 12.95
CA ILE A 223 -6.82 -1.20 13.06
C ILE A 223 -7.13 -1.73 14.46
N SER A 224 -6.09 -2.13 15.21
CA SER A 224 -6.19 -2.66 16.57
C SER A 224 -6.58 -1.59 17.59
N GLY A 225 -7.36 -1.99 18.58
CA GLY A 225 -7.60 -1.24 19.81
C GLY A 225 -6.62 -1.58 20.94
N GLU A 226 -5.74 -2.55 20.75
CA GLU A 226 -4.80 -3.05 21.76
C GLU A 226 -3.36 -2.59 21.50
N ALA A 227 -2.57 -2.58 22.55
CA ALA A 227 -1.12 -2.43 22.43
C ALA A 227 -0.48 -3.70 21.83
N LEU A 228 0.81 -3.64 21.48
CA LEU A 228 1.56 -4.81 21.04
C LEU A 228 1.37 -6.00 22.01
N PRO A 229 1.11 -7.21 21.49
CA PRO A 229 1.23 -7.66 20.09
C PRO A 229 -0.04 -7.54 19.24
N HIS A 230 -1.03 -6.69 19.56
CA HIS A 230 -2.26 -6.48 18.78
C HIS A 230 -3.10 -7.77 18.63
N GLY A 231 -3.35 -8.45 19.77
CA GLY A 231 -4.00 -9.77 19.80
C GLY A 231 -5.40 -9.80 19.21
N ASP A 232 -6.12 -8.68 19.27
CA ASP A 232 -7.44 -8.50 18.68
C ASP A 232 -7.48 -8.60 17.14
N THR A 233 -6.31 -8.55 16.45
CA THR A 233 -6.23 -8.76 15.00
C THR A 233 -6.20 -10.22 14.59
N ILE A 234 -5.95 -11.14 15.54
CA ILE A 234 -5.80 -12.58 15.25
C ILE A 234 -7.05 -13.15 14.59
N ALA A 235 -8.24 -12.79 15.09
CA ALA A 235 -9.50 -13.27 14.52
C ALA A 235 -9.72 -12.87 13.05
N MET A 236 -9.10 -11.78 12.59
CA MET A 236 -9.18 -11.31 11.19
C MET A 236 -8.17 -12.05 10.30
N ALA A 237 -7.14 -12.66 10.87
CA ALA A 237 -6.08 -13.36 10.14
C ALA A 237 -6.38 -14.85 9.95
N HIS A 238 -7.33 -15.42 10.72
CA HIS A 238 -7.80 -16.80 10.67
C HIS A 238 -9.04 -16.96 9.80
#